data_7d6a1c1fe857b735f292d041126d24d4
#
_entry.id   7d6a1c1fe857b735f292d041126d24d4
#
_cell.length_a   1.000
_cell.length_b   1.000
_cell.length_c   1.000
_cell.angle_alpha   90.00
_cell.angle_beta   90.00
_cell.angle_gamma   90.00
#
_symmetry.space_group_name_H-M   'P 1'
#
loop_
_entity.id
_entity.type
_entity.pdbx_description
1 polymer ?
#
loop_
_entity_poly.entity_id
_entity_poly.type
_entity_poly.pdbx_seq_one_letter_code
_entity_poly.pdbx_strand_id
1 'polypeptide(L)'
;MATEAKLRQLADRGCPVYYFYSSERYLVRQAVSAAVRILSADTDEETTVLDGTAPEIEQLIMAAGTISFFGTRRVVVLPELDPAAYGDKDLEELCSTLASLENAVVVLGSVFELERSKLKTGKRAQKLIAECKKLGFVEELSKPKPYELKMMLIERAKAQDTTLPEGAAAALLERCGEDPFLLENEVDKLCALSGYQTVTAAMVAEMGTVSLEADVFEMIRMITAKNATGACKKLQTLLRLQQEPIAITGAMIGSYVDLYRVKLGASKRKGYAAVFKDFGYKGSDYRLKRSAETASHYTLGQLETCLQVLLDLDKSLKSQPVDVQTLLEAALCRLALAGSGR
;
A
#
# COMPACT_ATOMS: atom_id res chain seq x y z
N MET A 1 -11.36 7.83 1.38
CA MET A 1 -12.40 6.81 1.67
C MET A 1 -13.69 7.49 2.04
N ALA A 2 -14.81 6.93 1.60
CA ALA A 2 -16.09 7.37 2.12
C ALA A 2 -16.09 7.21 3.63
N THR A 3 -16.44 8.27 4.35
CA THR A 3 -16.58 8.18 5.81
C THR A 3 -17.72 7.22 6.12
N GLU A 4 -17.64 6.49 7.25
CA GLU A 4 -18.74 5.63 7.71
C GLU A 4 -20.08 6.37 7.74
N ALA A 5 -20.06 7.66 8.09
CA ALA A 5 -21.24 8.52 8.05
C ALA A 5 -21.88 8.61 6.66
N LYS A 6 -21.07 8.72 5.59
CA LYS A 6 -21.57 8.74 4.21
C LYS A 6 -22.15 7.40 3.80
N LEU A 7 -21.50 6.30 4.18
CA LEU A 7 -22.00 4.95 3.89
C LEU A 7 -23.35 4.70 4.61
N ARG A 8 -23.48 5.09 5.87
CA ARG A 8 -24.75 5.01 6.62
C ARG A 8 -25.86 5.83 5.95
N GLN A 9 -25.56 7.08 5.58
CA GLN A 9 -26.54 7.92 4.86
C GLN A 9 -27.01 7.32 3.53
N LEU A 10 -26.13 6.60 2.83
CA LEU A 10 -26.47 5.90 1.58
C LEU A 10 -27.27 4.62 1.85
N ALA A 11 -26.96 3.90 2.93
CA ALA A 11 -27.72 2.74 3.39
C ALA A 11 -29.15 3.13 3.74
N ASP A 12 -29.33 4.22 4.50
CA ASP A 12 -30.66 4.78 4.86
C ASP A 12 -31.49 5.17 3.63
N ARG A 13 -30.82 5.60 2.55
CA ARG A 13 -31.51 5.92 1.26
C ARG A 13 -31.84 4.69 0.42
N GLY A 14 -31.47 3.49 0.88
CA GLY A 14 -31.75 2.24 0.20
C GLY A 14 -30.95 2.04 -1.09
N CYS A 15 -29.75 2.56 -1.16
CA CYS A 15 -28.85 2.39 -2.31
C CYS A 15 -28.62 0.90 -2.62
N PRO A 16 -28.90 0.39 -3.85
CA PRO A 16 -28.83 -1.04 -4.13
C PRO A 16 -27.43 -1.53 -4.48
N VAL A 17 -26.53 -0.66 -4.92
CA VAL A 17 -25.18 -1.05 -5.40
C VAL A 17 -24.11 -0.17 -4.78
N TYR A 18 -23.07 -0.80 -4.24
CA TYR A 18 -21.85 -0.15 -3.75
C TYR A 18 -20.67 -0.74 -4.51
N TYR A 19 -19.89 0.08 -5.19
CA TYR A 19 -18.74 -0.38 -5.95
C TYR A 19 -17.48 0.38 -5.57
N PHE A 20 -16.49 -0.35 -5.06
CA PHE A 20 -15.18 0.17 -4.66
C PHE A 20 -14.10 -0.38 -5.57
N TYR A 21 -13.23 0.48 -6.07
CA TYR A 21 -12.11 0.01 -6.87
C TYR A 21 -10.83 0.81 -6.62
N SER A 22 -9.67 0.17 -6.77
CA SER A 22 -8.36 0.75 -6.51
C SER A 22 -7.26 -0.01 -7.26
N SER A 23 -6.03 0.50 -7.20
CA SER A 23 -4.82 -0.30 -7.45
C SER A 23 -4.36 -1.10 -6.22
N GLU A 24 -4.87 -0.79 -5.05
CA GLU A 24 -4.45 -1.36 -3.78
C GLU A 24 -5.54 -2.30 -3.24
N ARG A 25 -5.28 -3.62 -3.29
CA ARG A 25 -6.23 -4.65 -2.82
C ARG A 25 -6.69 -4.41 -1.36
N TYR A 26 -5.77 -3.97 -0.51
CA TYR A 26 -6.08 -3.67 0.89
C TYR A 26 -7.19 -2.61 1.04
N LEU A 27 -7.10 -1.51 0.28
CA LEU A 27 -8.11 -0.44 0.33
C LEU A 27 -9.49 -0.92 -0.11
N VAL A 28 -9.53 -1.74 -1.17
CA VAL A 28 -10.78 -2.32 -1.65
C VAL A 28 -11.41 -3.22 -0.59
N ARG A 29 -10.61 -4.15 -0.01
CA ARG A 29 -11.09 -5.04 1.05
C ARG A 29 -11.61 -4.28 2.28
N GLN A 30 -10.88 -3.24 2.70
CA GLN A 30 -11.30 -2.42 3.84
C GLN A 30 -12.62 -1.70 3.56
N ALA A 31 -12.78 -1.09 2.37
CA ALA A 31 -14.00 -0.39 1.99
C ALA A 31 -15.19 -1.34 1.86
N VAL A 32 -14.99 -2.50 1.23
CA VAL A 32 -16.01 -3.57 1.12
C VAL A 32 -16.42 -4.04 2.52
N SER A 33 -15.47 -4.36 3.40
CA SER A 33 -15.76 -4.80 4.78
C SER A 33 -16.50 -3.74 5.59
N ALA A 34 -16.12 -2.46 5.44
CA ALA A 34 -16.82 -1.36 6.11
C ALA A 34 -18.26 -1.20 5.61
N ALA A 35 -18.47 -1.30 4.29
CA ALA A 35 -19.80 -1.24 3.70
C ALA A 35 -20.66 -2.43 4.17
N VAL A 36 -20.15 -3.65 4.13
CA VAL A 36 -20.85 -4.85 4.62
C VAL A 36 -21.24 -4.69 6.08
N ARG A 37 -20.32 -4.30 6.96
CA ARG A 37 -20.60 -4.08 8.39
C ARG A 37 -21.73 -3.09 8.62
N ILE A 38 -21.80 -2.02 7.84
CA ILE A 38 -22.85 -1.00 7.98
C ILE A 38 -24.16 -1.53 7.43
N LEU A 39 -24.15 -2.20 6.29
CA LEU A 39 -25.34 -2.73 5.62
C LEU A 39 -25.95 -3.93 6.35
N SER A 40 -25.13 -4.70 7.08
CA SER A 40 -25.58 -5.86 7.87
C SER A 40 -25.89 -5.53 9.33
N ALA A 41 -25.66 -4.29 9.78
CA ALA A 41 -25.82 -3.91 11.20
C ALA A 41 -27.25 -4.07 11.70
N ASP A 42 -28.25 -3.91 10.83
CA ASP A 42 -29.68 -3.97 11.16
C ASP A 42 -30.36 -5.24 10.62
N THR A 43 -29.57 -6.23 10.16
CA THR A 43 -30.11 -7.47 9.59
C THR A 43 -29.55 -8.68 10.31
N ASP A 44 -30.42 -9.58 10.75
CA ASP A 44 -30.04 -10.91 11.30
C ASP A 44 -29.69 -11.92 10.18
N GLU A 45 -29.63 -11.47 8.91
CA GLU A 45 -29.36 -12.36 7.77
C GLU A 45 -27.86 -12.45 7.46
N GLU A 46 -27.42 -13.67 7.12
CA GLU A 46 -26.05 -13.93 6.67
C GLU A 46 -25.74 -13.19 5.36
N THR A 47 -24.63 -12.47 5.35
CA THR A 47 -24.08 -11.90 4.14
C THR A 47 -23.61 -12.99 3.20
N THR A 48 -24.07 -13.02 1.96
CA THR A 48 -23.63 -13.97 0.95
C THR A 48 -22.39 -13.43 0.22
N VAL A 49 -21.27 -14.14 0.31
CA VAL A 49 -20.05 -13.78 -0.42
C VAL A 49 -19.92 -14.70 -1.63
N LEU A 50 -19.79 -14.12 -2.81
CA LEU A 50 -19.51 -14.82 -4.06
C LEU A 50 -18.01 -14.67 -4.35
N ASP A 51 -17.28 -15.76 -4.20
CA ASP A 51 -15.84 -15.81 -4.41
C ASP A 51 -15.48 -15.92 -5.90
N GLY A 52 -14.27 -15.46 -6.21
CA GLY A 52 -13.72 -15.49 -7.55
C GLY A 52 -13.77 -14.14 -8.27
N THR A 53 -13.03 -14.08 -9.38
CA THR A 53 -12.89 -12.84 -10.17
C THR A 53 -14.03 -12.62 -11.16
N ALA A 54 -14.76 -13.71 -11.52
CA ALA A 54 -15.93 -13.67 -12.39
C ALA A 54 -16.95 -14.73 -11.92
N PRO A 55 -17.65 -14.50 -10.80
CA PRO A 55 -18.73 -15.40 -10.36
C PRO A 55 -19.81 -15.51 -11.44
N GLU A 56 -20.43 -16.70 -11.52
CA GLU A 56 -21.55 -16.92 -12.45
C GLU A 56 -22.74 -16.04 -12.09
N ILE A 57 -23.40 -15.48 -13.09
CA ILE A 57 -24.48 -14.51 -12.89
C ILE A 57 -25.68 -15.18 -12.23
N GLU A 58 -25.92 -16.46 -12.54
CA GLU A 58 -26.92 -17.28 -11.89
C GLU A 58 -26.74 -17.37 -10.37
N GLN A 59 -25.47 -17.42 -9.90
CA GLN A 59 -25.18 -17.39 -8.45
C GLN A 59 -25.58 -16.06 -7.83
N LEU A 60 -25.33 -14.94 -8.52
CA LEU A 60 -25.76 -13.62 -8.09
C LEU A 60 -27.30 -13.53 -8.06
N ILE A 61 -27.98 -14.00 -9.10
CA ILE A 61 -29.45 -14.03 -9.19
C ILE A 61 -30.03 -14.88 -8.03
N MET A 62 -29.48 -16.05 -7.78
CA MET A 62 -29.92 -16.91 -6.69
C MET A 62 -29.67 -16.27 -5.32
N ALA A 63 -28.50 -15.66 -5.09
CA ALA A 63 -28.16 -15.01 -3.85
C ALA A 63 -29.04 -13.78 -3.58
N ALA A 64 -29.32 -13.00 -4.61
CA ALA A 64 -30.11 -11.78 -4.54
C ALA A 64 -31.64 -12.02 -4.59
N GLY A 65 -32.07 -13.08 -5.29
CA GLY A 65 -33.49 -13.37 -5.57
C GLY A 65 -34.18 -14.14 -4.44
N THR A 66 -33.47 -14.66 -3.46
CA THR A 66 -34.10 -15.36 -2.32
C THR A 66 -34.78 -14.32 -1.41
N ILE A 67 -36.10 -14.40 -1.30
CA ILE A 67 -36.88 -13.47 -0.45
C ILE A 67 -36.53 -13.71 1.01
N SER A 68 -36.15 -12.64 1.72
CA SER A 68 -35.96 -12.70 3.18
C SER A 68 -37.28 -12.99 3.87
N PHE A 69 -37.27 -13.94 4.81
CA PHE A 69 -38.45 -14.26 5.62
C PHE A 69 -38.88 -13.08 6.51
N PHE A 70 -37.95 -12.18 6.83
CA PHE A 70 -38.18 -11.01 7.68
C PHE A 70 -38.37 -9.70 6.89
N GLY A 71 -38.41 -9.74 5.54
CA GLY A 71 -38.57 -8.55 4.69
C GLY A 71 -37.36 -7.63 4.67
N THR A 72 -36.20 -8.09 5.15
CA THR A 72 -34.92 -7.35 5.15
C THR A 72 -34.21 -7.53 3.81
N ARG A 73 -33.41 -6.54 3.40
CA ARG A 73 -32.58 -6.62 2.19
C ARG A 73 -31.37 -7.52 2.43
N ARG A 74 -31.13 -8.46 1.54
CA ARG A 74 -29.93 -9.29 1.55
C ARG A 74 -28.70 -8.52 1.11
N VAL A 75 -27.57 -8.79 1.75
CA VAL A 75 -26.27 -8.24 1.35
C VAL A 75 -25.48 -9.31 0.58
N VAL A 76 -25.22 -9.05 -0.69
CA VAL A 76 -24.40 -9.91 -1.55
C VAL A 76 -23.10 -9.21 -1.88
N VAL A 77 -21.98 -9.91 -1.71
CA VAL A 77 -20.63 -9.32 -1.83
C VAL A 77 -19.82 -10.04 -2.90
N LEU A 78 -19.26 -9.27 -3.83
CA LEU A 78 -18.29 -9.73 -4.82
C LEU A 78 -16.98 -8.97 -4.58
N PRO A 79 -16.10 -9.47 -3.68
CA PRO A 79 -15.00 -8.68 -3.13
C PRO A 79 -13.83 -8.50 -4.09
N GLU A 80 -13.68 -9.36 -5.11
CA GLU A 80 -12.52 -9.38 -6.01
C GLU A 80 -12.96 -9.49 -7.48
N LEU A 81 -14.01 -8.78 -7.87
CA LEU A 81 -14.55 -8.81 -9.22
C LEU A 81 -13.55 -8.26 -10.25
N ASP A 82 -13.28 -9.02 -11.31
CA ASP A 82 -12.55 -8.55 -12.50
C ASP A 82 -13.49 -8.42 -13.70
N PRO A 83 -13.90 -7.22 -14.09
CA PRO A 83 -14.76 -7.03 -15.26
C PRO A 83 -14.14 -7.52 -16.58
N ALA A 84 -12.80 -7.67 -16.65
CA ALA A 84 -12.13 -8.17 -17.85
C ALA A 84 -12.29 -9.67 -18.04
N ALA A 85 -12.55 -10.41 -16.97
CA ALA A 85 -12.76 -11.85 -17.00
C ALA A 85 -14.14 -12.25 -17.59
N TYR A 86 -15.10 -11.33 -17.63
CA TYR A 86 -16.40 -11.57 -18.26
C TYR A 86 -16.36 -11.41 -19.80
N GLY A 87 -17.18 -12.19 -20.49
CA GLY A 87 -17.56 -11.93 -21.87
C GLY A 87 -18.41 -10.64 -22.01
N ASP A 88 -18.55 -10.11 -23.22
CA ASP A 88 -19.35 -8.88 -23.40
C ASP A 88 -20.83 -9.11 -23.07
N LYS A 89 -21.35 -10.31 -23.40
CA LYS A 89 -22.76 -10.72 -23.12
C LYS A 89 -22.97 -10.89 -21.61
N ASP A 90 -22.05 -11.60 -20.95
CA ASP A 90 -22.14 -11.86 -19.50
C ASP A 90 -22.03 -10.58 -18.70
N LEU A 91 -21.19 -9.63 -19.15
CA LEU A 91 -21.09 -8.31 -18.53
C LEU A 91 -22.40 -7.49 -18.71
N GLU A 92 -23.07 -7.61 -19.87
CA GLU A 92 -24.37 -6.99 -20.08
C GLU A 92 -25.44 -7.60 -19.18
N GLU A 93 -25.42 -8.89 -19.03
CA GLU A 93 -26.30 -9.62 -18.12
C GLU A 93 -26.06 -9.25 -16.67
N LEU A 94 -24.78 -9.17 -16.23
CA LEU A 94 -24.41 -8.66 -14.91
C LEU A 94 -24.98 -7.26 -14.66
N CYS A 95 -24.78 -6.33 -15.61
CA CYS A 95 -25.30 -4.97 -15.50
C CYS A 95 -26.84 -4.94 -15.42
N SER A 96 -27.54 -5.75 -16.22
CA SER A 96 -28.99 -5.83 -16.20
C SER A 96 -29.52 -6.46 -14.90
N THR A 97 -28.84 -7.48 -14.39
CA THR A 97 -29.13 -8.09 -13.09
C THR A 97 -29.00 -7.08 -11.96
N LEU A 98 -27.88 -6.33 -11.92
CA LEU A 98 -27.70 -5.26 -10.93
C LEU A 98 -28.77 -4.19 -10.99
N ALA A 99 -29.29 -3.87 -12.18
CA ALA A 99 -30.36 -2.89 -12.37
C ALA A 99 -31.76 -3.40 -11.93
N SER A 100 -31.97 -4.72 -11.91
CA SER A 100 -33.24 -5.35 -11.54
C SER A 100 -33.35 -5.74 -10.09
N LEU A 101 -32.36 -5.40 -9.25
CA LEU A 101 -32.35 -5.74 -7.82
C LEU A 101 -33.39 -4.96 -7.03
N GLU A 102 -34.36 -5.66 -6.47
CA GLU A 102 -35.39 -5.06 -5.60
C GLU A 102 -35.16 -5.32 -4.12
N ASN A 103 -34.74 -6.54 -3.76
CA ASN A 103 -34.64 -7.00 -2.39
C ASN A 103 -33.21 -7.31 -1.92
N ALA A 104 -32.18 -6.90 -2.66
CA ALA A 104 -30.78 -7.10 -2.32
C ALA A 104 -29.97 -5.81 -2.44
N VAL A 105 -28.88 -5.77 -1.70
CA VAL A 105 -27.81 -4.77 -1.83
C VAL A 105 -26.57 -5.52 -2.26
N VAL A 106 -25.91 -5.05 -3.31
CA VAL A 106 -24.69 -5.67 -3.82
C VAL A 106 -23.50 -4.77 -3.55
N VAL A 107 -22.45 -5.36 -2.93
CA VAL A 107 -21.17 -4.70 -2.66
C VAL A 107 -20.11 -5.31 -3.56
N LEU A 108 -19.54 -4.51 -4.44
CA LEU A 108 -18.54 -4.90 -5.44
C LEU A 108 -17.17 -4.33 -5.06
N GLY A 109 -16.13 -5.14 -5.24
CA GLY A 109 -14.74 -4.73 -5.12
C GLY A 109 -13.94 -5.12 -6.36
N SER A 110 -13.12 -4.21 -6.90
CA SER A 110 -12.22 -4.51 -8.02
C SER A 110 -10.83 -3.93 -7.80
N VAL A 111 -9.81 -4.67 -8.24
CA VAL A 111 -8.40 -4.21 -8.18
C VAL A 111 -7.89 -4.06 -9.60
N PHE A 112 -7.44 -2.86 -9.98
CA PHE A 112 -6.91 -2.55 -11.30
C PHE A 112 -5.42 -2.23 -11.25
N GLU A 113 -4.68 -2.62 -12.27
CA GLU A 113 -3.29 -2.22 -12.41
C GLU A 113 -3.16 -0.71 -12.65
N LEU A 114 -2.00 -0.19 -12.31
CA LEU A 114 -1.63 1.20 -12.62
C LEU A 114 -0.78 1.25 -13.88
N GLU A 115 -1.21 2.05 -14.84
CA GLU A 115 -0.42 2.40 -16.02
C GLU A 115 -0.21 3.91 -16.06
N ARG A 116 1.07 4.35 -16.10
CA ARG A 116 1.44 5.79 -16.10
C ARG A 116 0.71 6.63 -15.04
N SER A 117 0.62 6.08 -13.83
CA SER A 117 -0.04 6.71 -12.66
C SER A 117 -1.56 6.85 -12.74
N LYS A 118 -2.21 6.19 -13.69
CA LYS A 118 -3.67 6.10 -13.78
C LYS A 118 -4.11 4.65 -13.66
N LEU A 119 -5.30 4.42 -13.12
CA LEU A 119 -5.87 3.08 -13.11
C LEU A 119 -6.14 2.62 -14.56
N LYS A 120 -5.63 1.45 -14.89
CA LYS A 120 -5.87 0.81 -16.19
C LYS A 120 -7.24 0.16 -16.18
N THR A 121 -8.27 0.97 -16.34
CA THR A 121 -9.63 0.48 -16.50
C THR A 121 -9.90 0.21 -17.97
N GLY A 122 -9.98 -1.08 -18.35
CA GLY A 122 -10.37 -1.50 -19.69
C GLY A 122 -11.82 -1.11 -20.02
N LYS A 123 -12.23 -1.27 -21.28
CA LYS A 123 -13.59 -0.90 -21.75
C LYS A 123 -14.70 -1.54 -20.91
N ARG A 124 -14.54 -2.81 -20.53
CA ARG A 124 -15.50 -3.56 -19.72
C ARG A 124 -15.62 -3.00 -18.30
N ALA A 125 -14.51 -2.67 -17.68
CA ALA A 125 -14.50 -2.03 -16.36
C ALA A 125 -15.16 -0.65 -16.41
N GLN A 126 -14.87 0.15 -17.43
CA GLN A 126 -15.52 1.45 -17.63
C GLN A 126 -17.04 1.33 -17.82
N LYS A 127 -17.50 0.32 -18.56
CA LYS A 127 -18.93 0.02 -18.73
C LYS A 127 -19.58 -0.30 -17.39
N LEU A 128 -19.00 -1.23 -16.61
CA LEU A 128 -19.52 -1.60 -15.30
C LEU A 128 -19.53 -0.40 -14.32
N ILE A 129 -18.45 0.38 -14.27
CA ILE A 129 -18.35 1.59 -13.45
C ILE A 129 -19.47 2.59 -13.82
N ALA A 130 -19.72 2.78 -15.12
CA ALA A 130 -20.75 3.71 -15.60
C ALA A 130 -22.17 3.23 -15.22
N GLU A 131 -22.45 1.94 -15.34
CA GLU A 131 -23.76 1.37 -14.96
C GLU A 131 -23.94 1.41 -13.42
N CYS A 132 -22.93 1.02 -12.64
CA CYS A 132 -23.00 1.10 -11.17
C CYS A 132 -23.20 2.54 -10.68
N LYS A 133 -22.64 3.55 -11.36
CA LYS A 133 -22.86 4.98 -11.01
C LYS A 133 -24.30 5.42 -11.19
N LYS A 134 -25.05 4.81 -12.11
CA LYS A 134 -26.48 5.09 -12.29
C LYS A 134 -27.33 4.45 -11.20
N LEU A 135 -26.90 3.29 -10.70
CA LEU A 135 -27.65 2.46 -9.77
C LEU A 135 -27.36 2.81 -8.31
N GLY A 136 -26.14 3.28 -8.02
CA GLY A 136 -25.76 3.44 -6.65
C GLY A 136 -24.46 4.22 -6.41
N PHE A 137 -23.72 3.80 -5.39
CA PHE A 137 -22.50 4.44 -4.95
C PHE A 137 -21.26 3.80 -5.59
N VAL A 138 -20.41 4.61 -6.19
CA VAL A 138 -19.15 4.16 -6.79
C VAL A 138 -18.03 5.05 -6.29
N GLU A 139 -16.94 4.46 -5.76
CA GLU A 139 -15.79 5.18 -5.26
C GLU A 139 -14.48 4.59 -5.79
N GLU A 140 -13.67 5.46 -6.39
CA GLU A 140 -12.27 5.17 -6.68
C GLU A 140 -11.43 5.46 -5.44
N LEU A 141 -10.78 4.42 -4.91
CA LEU A 141 -9.95 4.54 -3.71
C LEU A 141 -8.50 4.79 -4.14
N SER A 142 -7.94 5.87 -3.67
CA SER A 142 -6.53 6.22 -3.88
C SER A 142 -5.69 5.90 -2.65
N LYS A 143 -4.41 5.57 -2.88
CA LYS A 143 -3.46 5.37 -1.77
C LYS A 143 -3.46 6.62 -0.88
N PRO A 144 -3.66 6.46 0.44
CA PRO A 144 -3.68 7.59 1.36
C PRO A 144 -2.34 8.33 1.33
N LYS A 145 -2.40 9.65 1.48
CA LYS A 145 -1.20 10.46 1.67
C LYS A 145 -0.65 10.26 3.08
N PRO A 146 0.63 10.54 3.34
CA PRO A 146 1.24 10.38 4.67
C PRO A 146 0.48 11.12 5.79
N TYR A 147 -0.08 12.29 5.48
CA TYR A 147 -0.92 13.01 6.43
C TYR A 147 -2.20 12.23 6.76
N GLU A 148 -2.87 11.68 5.74
CA GLU A 148 -4.09 10.88 5.91
C GLU A 148 -3.79 9.58 6.65
N LEU A 149 -2.64 8.93 6.36
CA LEU A 149 -2.16 7.78 7.14
C LEU A 149 -1.95 8.14 8.61
N LYS A 150 -1.27 9.24 8.92
CA LYS A 150 -1.09 9.69 10.30
C LYS A 150 -2.42 9.87 11.02
N MET A 151 -3.37 10.53 10.38
CA MET A 151 -4.69 10.73 10.95
C MET A 151 -5.43 9.40 11.19
N MET A 152 -5.36 8.48 10.22
CA MET A 152 -5.90 7.12 10.37
C MET A 152 -5.33 6.41 11.61
N LEU A 153 -4.00 6.48 11.82
CA LEU A 153 -3.35 5.82 12.94
C LEU A 153 -3.76 6.42 14.28
N ILE A 154 -3.88 7.76 14.33
CA ILE A 154 -4.35 8.48 15.52
C ILE A 154 -5.81 8.11 15.85
N GLU A 155 -6.68 8.09 14.84
CA GLU A 155 -8.08 7.70 15.02
C GLU A 155 -8.21 6.23 15.45
N ARG A 156 -7.39 5.32 14.87
CA ARG A 156 -7.36 3.91 15.25
C ARG A 156 -6.94 3.70 16.71
N ALA A 157 -5.91 4.41 17.16
CA ALA A 157 -5.50 4.37 18.57
C ALA A 157 -6.58 4.92 19.49
N LYS A 158 -7.22 6.04 19.11
CA LYS A 158 -8.33 6.64 19.85
C LYS A 158 -9.54 5.70 19.97
N ALA A 159 -9.84 4.92 18.94
CA ALA A 159 -10.91 3.93 18.97
C ALA A 159 -10.65 2.78 19.97
N GLN A 160 -9.42 2.65 20.46
CA GLN A 160 -8.97 1.72 21.50
C GLN A 160 -8.68 2.44 22.84
N ASP A 161 -9.27 3.62 23.06
CA ASP A 161 -9.07 4.47 24.23
C ASP A 161 -7.58 4.82 24.51
N THR A 162 -6.77 4.82 23.45
CA THR A 162 -5.31 5.04 23.50
C THR A 162 -4.94 6.36 22.85
N THR A 163 -3.96 7.08 23.43
CA THR A 163 -3.45 8.32 22.83
C THR A 163 -2.21 8.02 21.99
N LEU A 164 -2.24 8.38 20.71
CA LEU A 164 -1.08 8.34 19.80
C LEU A 164 -0.74 9.79 19.38
N PRO A 165 0.29 10.42 19.95
CA PRO A 165 0.70 11.76 19.57
C PRO A 165 1.17 11.83 18.11
N GLU A 166 1.00 12.98 17.46
CA GLU A 166 1.38 13.15 16.04
C GLU A 166 2.86 12.82 15.77
N GLY A 167 3.75 13.15 16.70
CA GLY A 167 5.17 12.80 16.62
C GLY A 167 5.44 11.29 16.64
N ALA A 168 4.69 10.53 17.44
CA ALA A 168 4.78 9.07 17.49
C ALA A 168 4.19 8.44 16.21
N ALA A 169 3.07 8.98 15.69
CA ALA A 169 2.49 8.55 14.43
C ALA A 169 3.44 8.82 13.24
N ALA A 170 4.13 9.96 13.24
CA ALA A 170 5.15 10.27 12.22
C ALA A 170 6.36 9.32 12.31
N ALA A 171 6.84 9.01 13.52
CA ALA A 171 7.92 8.06 13.74
C ALA A 171 7.53 6.64 13.28
N LEU A 172 6.26 6.25 13.48
CA LEU A 172 5.75 4.96 13.02
C LEU A 172 5.76 4.86 11.49
N LEU A 173 5.28 5.90 10.79
CA LEU A 173 5.35 5.97 9.33
C LEU A 173 6.79 5.92 8.80
N GLU A 174 7.71 6.61 9.45
CA GLU A 174 9.11 6.59 9.07
C GLU A 174 9.73 5.20 9.21
N ARG A 175 9.34 4.46 10.24
CA ARG A 175 9.91 3.16 10.59
C ARG A 175 9.28 2.01 9.80
N CYS A 176 7.95 2.00 9.70
CA CYS A 176 7.19 0.90 9.06
C CYS A 176 6.92 1.13 7.57
N GLY A 177 7.14 2.35 7.07
CA GLY A 177 6.76 2.71 5.70
C GLY A 177 5.28 3.10 5.59
N GLU A 178 4.76 3.11 4.35
CA GLU A 178 3.42 3.61 4.02
C GLU A 178 2.42 2.48 3.71
N ASP A 179 2.67 1.26 4.19
CA ASP A 179 1.72 0.16 4.07
C ASP A 179 0.63 0.29 5.14
N PRO A 180 -0.63 0.57 4.77
CA PRO A 180 -1.70 0.79 5.75
C PRO A 180 -1.98 -0.44 6.62
N PHE A 181 -1.88 -1.65 6.06
CA PHE A 181 -2.12 -2.89 6.80
C PHE A 181 -1.06 -3.13 7.87
N LEU A 182 0.22 -2.96 7.50
CA LEU A 182 1.32 -3.07 8.45
C LEU A 182 1.20 -2.00 9.54
N LEU A 183 0.90 -0.76 9.16
CA LEU A 183 0.75 0.36 10.08
C LEU A 183 -0.40 0.15 11.08
N GLU A 184 -1.54 -0.37 10.64
CA GLU A 184 -2.66 -0.68 11.55
C GLU A 184 -2.30 -1.75 12.57
N ASN A 185 -1.67 -2.84 12.13
CA ASN A 185 -1.21 -3.90 13.03
C ASN A 185 -0.17 -3.38 14.05
N GLU A 186 0.72 -2.49 13.61
CA GLU A 186 1.71 -1.89 14.49
C GLU A 186 1.09 -0.96 15.53
N VAL A 187 0.08 -0.16 15.15
CA VAL A 187 -0.66 0.66 16.12
C VAL A 187 -1.36 -0.23 17.13
N ASP A 188 -2.07 -1.28 16.71
CA ASP A 188 -2.77 -2.19 17.62
C ASP A 188 -1.79 -2.84 18.61
N LYS A 189 -0.65 -3.31 18.13
CA LYS A 189 0.42 -3.84 18.96
C LYS A 189 0.94 -2.82 19.97
N LEU A 190 1.19 -1.59 19.54
CA LEU A 190 1.71 -0.53 20.41
C LEU A 190 0.67 -0.05 21.42
N CYS A 191 -0.61 -0.01 21.06
CA CYS A 191 -1.70 0.26 22.00
C CYS A 191 -1.74 -0.78 23.12
N ALA A 192 -1.67 -2.07 22.78
CA ALA A 192 -1.63 -3.15 23.76
C ALA A 192 -0.37 -3.08 24.65
N LEU A 193 0.81 -2.84 24.05
CA LEU A 193 2.08 -2.71 24.78
C LEU A 193 2.10 -1.49 25.73
N SER A 194 1.41 -0.41 25.40
CA SER A 194 1.27 0.75 26.28
C SER A 194 0.27 0.54 27.42
N GLY A 195 -0.39 -0.62 27.48
CA GLY A 195 -1.51 -0.85 28.38
C GLY A 195 -2.69 0.08 28.12
N TYR A 196 -2.92 0.42 26.85
CA TYR A 196 -3.96 1.36 26.39
C TYR A 196 -3.81 2.77 26.99
N GLN A 197 -2.56 3.17 27.22
CA GLN A 197 -2.21 4.52 27.65
C GLN A 197 -1.64 5.32 26.45
N THR A 198 -0.69 6.23 26.71
CA THR A 198 -0.05 7.01 25.65
C THR A 198 1.08 6.24 24.99
N VAL A 199 1.01 6.04 23.66
CA VAL A 199 2.11 5.50 22.86
C VAL A 199 3.16 6.59 22.62
N THR A 200 4.38 6.39 23.15
CA THR A 200 5.46 7.36 23.00
C THR A 200 6.32 7.08 21.76
N ALA A 201 7.03 8.11 21.26
CA ALA A 201 8.00 7.93 20.19
C ALA A 201 9.16 6.98 20.58
N ALA A 202 9.50 6.91 21.86
CA ALA A 202 10.49 5.96 22.37
C ALA A 202 9.99 4.50 22.23
N MET A 203 8.72 4.23 22.55
CA MET A 203 8.13 2.90 22.35
C MET A 203 8.11 2.52 20.86
N VAL A 204 7.78 3.45 19.97
CA VAL A 204 7.86 3.23 18.53
C VAL A 204 9.28 2.89 18.10
N ALA A 205 10.29 3.60 18.62
CA ALA A 205 11.70 3.35 18.30
C ALA A 205 12.21 2.00 18.80
N GLU A 206 11.72 1.52 19.94
CA GLU A 206 12.17 0.27 20.55
C GLU A 206 11.39 -0.95 20.03
N MET A 207 10.06 -0.85 19.93
CA MET A 207 9.15 -1.96 19.72
C MET A 207 8.50 -1.98 18.32
N GLY A 208 8.59 -0.87 17.56
CA GLY A 208 8.01 -0.78 16.20
C GLY A 208 8.76 -1.64 15.21
N THR A 209 8.03 -2.34 14.36
CA THR A 209 8.60 -3.09 13.23
C THR A 209 9.28 -2.12 12.26
N VAL A 210 10.41 -2.52 11.70
CA VAL A 210 11.15 -1.74 10.71
C VAL A 210 10.91 -2.34 9.34
N SER A 211 10.52 -1.51 8.37
CA SER A 211 10.42 -1.98 6.99
C SER A 211 11.83 -2.23 6.41
N LEU A 212 11.91 -3.16 5.45
CA LEU A 212 13.17 -3.44 4.78
C LEU A 212 13.77 -2.18 4.13
N GLU A 213 12.93 -1.34 3.54
CA GLU A 213 13.35 -0.08 2.92
C GLU A 213 13.93 0.91 3.93
N ALA A 214 13.33 0.99 5.13
CA ALA A 214 13.84 1.86 6.21
C ALA A 214 15.19 1.35 6.75
N ASP A 215 15.31 0.03 6.96
CA ASP A 215 16.57 -0.60 7.38
C ASP A 215 17.68 -0.44 6.34
N VAL A 216 17.36 -0.65 5.06
CA VAL A 216 18.32 -0.45 3.97
C VAL A 216 18.71 1.02 3.84
N PHE A 217 17.77 1.95 3.98
CA PHE A 217 18.10 3.38 3.96
C PHE A 217 19.00 3.79 5.13
N GLU A 218 18.77 3.26 6.32
CA GLU A 218 19.66 3.44 7.47
C GLU A 218 21.07 2.89 7.18
N MET A 219 21.16 1.71 6.60
CA MET A 219 22.43 1.10 6.17
C MET A 219 23.18 2.00 5.17
N ILE A 220 22.49 2.60 4.21
CA ILE A 220 23.08 3.56 3.25
C ILE A 220 23.56 4.81 3.98
N ARG A 221 22.83 5.33 4.96
CA ARG A 221 23.30 6.46 5.80
C ARG A 221 24.57 6.12 6.56
N MET A 222 24.67 4.89 7.09
CA MET A 222 25.91 4.42 7.74
C MET A 222 27.08 4.38 6.74
N ILE A 223 26.86 3.90 5.53
CA ILE A 223 27.87 3.92 4.45
C ILE A 223 28.31 5.36 4.14
N THR A 224 27.35 6.28 3.98
CA THR A 224 27.60 7.70 3.72
C THR A 224 28.41 8.35 4.84
N ALA A 225 28.16 7.96 6.10
CA ALA A 225 28.90 8.40 7.28
C ALA A 225 30.23 7.66 7.47
N LYS A 226 30.67 6.85 6.51
CA LYS A 226 31.91 6.03 6.56
C LYS A 226 31.90 4.96 7.67
N ASN A 227 30.75 4.58 8.16
CA ASN A 227 30.55 3.52 9.12
C ASN A 227 30.25 2.17 8.44
N ALA A 228 31.21 1.64 7.69
CA ALA A 228 31.07 0.36 7.01
C ALA A 228 30.81 -0.81 7.97
N THR A 229 31.44 -0.80 9.14
CA THR A 229 31.24 -1.81 10.19
C THR A 229 29.78 -1.84 10.66
N GLY A 230 29.17 -0.66 10.90
CA GLY A 230 27.75 -0.56 11.27
C GLY A 230 26.84 -1.07 10.17
N ALA A 231 27.12 -0.71 8.92
CA ALA A 231 26.38 -1.18 7.76
C ALA A 231 26.42 -2.72 7.61
N CYS A 232 27.61 -3.34 7.77
CA CYS A 232 27.74 -4.80 7.74
C CYS A 232 26.99 -5.49 8.89
N LYS A 233 27.04 -4.93 10.12
CA LYS A 233 26.25 -5.47 11.25
C LYS A 233 24.75 -5.41 10.96
N LYS A 234 24.29 -4.33 10.38
CA LYS A 234 22.87 -4.16 9.98
C LYS A 234 22.48 -5.18 8.92
N LEU A 235 23.32 -5.38 7.89
CA LEU A 235 23.12 -6.43 6.88
C LEU A 235 23.02 -7.82 7.51
N GLN A 236 23.94 -8.17 8.41
CA GLN A 236 23.90 -9.45 9.12
C GLN A 236 22.61 -9.63 9.92
N THR A 237 22.09 -8.55 10.52
CA THR A 237 20.81 -8.58 11.22
C THR A 237 19.65 -8.87 10.26
N LEU A 238 19.62 -8.23 9.08
CA LEU A 238 18.60 -8.49 8.06
C LEU A 238 18.64 -9.94 7.58
N LEU A 239 19.82 -10.48 7.33
CA LEU A 239 19.99 -11.88 6.92
C LEU A 239 19.55 -12.87 8.02
N ARG A 240 19.83 -12.58 9.29
CA ARG A 240 19.34 -13.38 10.44
C ARG A 240 17.82 -13.34 10.58
N LEU A 241 17.20 -12.22 10.21
CA LEU A 241 15.74 -12.07 10.15
C LEU A 241 15.14 -12.70 8.88
N GLN A 242 15.93 -13.50 8.15
CA GLN A 242 15.53 -14.21 6.94
C GLN A 242 15.01 -13.27 5.83
N GLN A 243 15.50 -12.03 5.79
CA GLN A 243 15.22 -11.15 4.66
C GLN A 243 15.94 -11.68 3.41
N GLU A 244 15.18 -11.81 2.33
CA GLU A 244 15.69 -12.33 1.08
C GLU A 244 16.80 -11.44 0.49
N PRO A 245 17.99 -11.99 0.17
CA PRO A 245 19.12 -11.23 -0.37
C PRO A 245 18.79 -10.41 -1.62
N ILE A 246 17.93 -10.96 -2.50
CA ILE A 246 17.46 -10.28 -3.71
C ILE A 246 16.58 -9.07 -3.33
N ALA A 247 15.74 -9.20 -2.30
CA ALA A 247 14.91 -8.10 -1.81
C ALA A 247 15.76 -6.99 -1.19
N ILE A 248 16.78 -7.34 -0.37
CA ILE A 248 17.76 -6.39 0.19
C ILE A 248 18.44 -5.62 -0.95
N THR A 249 18.95 -6.34 -1.96
CA THR A 249 19.62 -5.74 -3.12
C THR A 249 18.68 -4.84 -3.90
N GLY A 250 17.44 -5.26 -4.14
CA GLY A 250 16.41 -4.46 -4.81
C GLY A 250 16.11 -3.16 -4.06
N ALA A 251 15.99 -3.21 -2.73
CA ALA A 251 15.79 -2.03 -1.88
C ALA A 251 17.01 -1.08 -1.92
N MET A 252 18.24 -1.63 -1.94
CA MET A 252 19.46 -0.83 -2.12
C MET A 252 19.49 -0.13 -3.48
N ILE A 253 19.21 -0.85 -4.56
CA ILE A 253 19.16 -0.28 -5.91
C ILE A 253 18.13 0.84 -5.96
N GLY A 254 16.90 0.61 -5.46
CA GLY A 254 15.86 1.61 -5.40
C GLY A 254 16.29 2.88 -4.66
N SER A 255 16.95 2.72 -3.52
CA SER A 255 17.44 3.85 -2.72
C SER A 255 18.55 4.63 -3.45
N TYR A 256 19.53 3.97 -4.05
CA TYR A 256 20.59 4.67 -4.80
C TYR A 256 20.07 5.32 -6.09
N VAL A 257 19.08 4.76 -6.74
CA VAL A 257 18.35 5.41 -7.87
C VAL A 257 17.68 6.68 -7.40
N ASP A 258 17.05 6.69 -6.23
CA ASP A 258 16.45 7.90 -5.66
C ASP A 258 17.52 8.96 -5.36
N LEU A 259 18.66 8.57 -4.72
CA LEU A 259 19.78 9.47 -4.48
C LEU A 259 20.28 10.11 -5.80
N TYR A 260 20.46 9.29 -6.84
CA TYR A 260 20.91 9.75 -8.15
C TYR A 260 19.93 10.73 -8.80
N ARG A 261 18.63 10.40 -8.80
CA ARG A 261 17.58 11.24 -9.39
C ARG A 261 17.48 12.60 -8.71
N VAL A 262 17.49 12.64 -7.38
CA VAL A 262 17.44 13.91 -6.65
C VAL A 262 18.72 14.73 -6.83
N LYS A 263 19.90 14.08 -6.88
CA LYS A 263 21.17 14.76 -7.17
C LYS A 263 21.19 15.34 -8.59
N LEU A 264 20.72 14.58 -9.58
CA LEU A 264 20.54 15.04 -10.95
C LEU A 264 19.55 16.20 -11.05
N GLY A 265 18.44 16.13 -10.31
CA GLY A 265 17.49 17.24 -10.20
C GLY A 265 18.13 18.50 -9.64
N ALA A 266 18.87 18.37 -8.53
CA ALA A 266 19.58 19.47 -7.90
C ALA A 266 20.61 20.14 -8.84
N SER A 267 21.33 19.35 -9.65
CA SER A 267 22.26 19.91 -10.66
C SER A 267 21.54 20.75 -11.74
N LYS A 268 20.25 20.47 -11.97
CA LYS A 268 19.37 21.23 -12.86
C LYS A 268 18.51 22.26 -12.13
N ARG A 269 18.84 22.62 -10.89
CA ARG A 269 18.10 23.53 -10.00
C ARG A 269 16.64 23.10 -9.76
N LYS A 270 16.35 21.81 -9.81
CA LYS A 270 15.04 21.24 -9.50
C LYS A 270 15.06 20.66 -8.08
N GLY A 271 14.06 20.99 -7.28
CA GLY A 271 13.86 20.38 -5.96
C GLY A 271 13.28 18.95 -6.06
N TYR A 272 13.31 18.20 -4.95
CA TYR A 272 12.82 16.82 -4.88
C TYR A 272 11.35 16.70 -5.30
N ALA A 273 10.50 17.68 -5.03
CA ALA A 273 9.10 17.67 -5.46
C ALA A 273 8.94 17.75 -6.99
N ALA A 274 9.84 18.42 -7.71
CA ALA A 274 9.86 18.45 -9.17
C ALA A 274 10.35 17.08 -9.70
N VAL A 275 11.39 16.52 -9.08
CA VAL A 275 11.89 15.18 -9.40
C VAL A 275 10.80 14.11 -9.20
N PHE A 276 10.01 14.22 -8.14
CA PHE A 276 8.87 13.34 -7.88
C PHE A 276 7.89 13.32 -9.06
N LYS A 277 7.55 14.48 -9.60
CA LYS A 277 6.65 14.61 -10.77
C LYS A 277 7.30 14.12 -12.07
N ASP A 278 8.55 14.53 -12.31
CA ASP A 278 9.26 14.23 -13.58
C ASP A 278 9.46 12.73 -13.79
N PHE A 279 9.69 11.97 -12.71
CA PHE A 279 9.90 10.52 -12.77
C PHE A 279 8.64 9.70 -12.45
N GLY A 280 7.48 10.35 -12.27
CA GLY A 280 6.20 9.67 -12.08
C GLY A 280 6.11 8.85 -10.79
N TYR A 281 6.76 9.31 -9.71
CA TYR A 281 6.64 8.67 -8.40
C TYR A 281 5.20 8.75 -7.89
N LYS A 282 4.82 7.75 -7.10
CA LYS A 282 3.50 7.65 -6.47
C LYS A 282 3.63 7.75 -4.96
N GLY A 283 2.54 8.14 -4.30
CA GLY A 283 2.51 8.29 -2.85
C GLY A 283 3.11 9.61 -2.40
N SER A 284 3.96 9.58 -1.38
CA SER A 284 4.59 10.75 -0.78
C SER A 284 5.94 11.07 -1.41
N ASP A 285 6.25 12.35 -1.51
CA ASP A 285 7.58 12.84 -1.86
C ASP A 285 8.57 12.81 -0.67
N TYR A 286 8.12 12.41 0.53
CA TYR A 286 8.92 12.33 1.75
C TYR A 286 10.17 11.46 1.58
N ARG A 287 10.04 10.32 0.89
CA ARG A 287 11.14 9.43 0.54
C ARG A 287 12.23 10.18 -0.25
N LEU A 288 11.85 10.98 -1.25
CA LEU A 288 12.79 11.78 -2.03
C LEU A 288 13.37 12.96 -1.23
N LYS A 289 12.61 13.53 -0.29
CA LYS A 289 13.12 14.54 0.63
C LYS A 289 14.28 13.98 1.46
N ARG A 290 14.13 12.81 2.08
CA ARG A 290 15.21 12.12 2.82
C ARG A 290 16.40 11.77 1.92
N SER A 291 16.11 11.29 0.70
CA SER A 291 17.15 10.99 -0.29
C SER A 291 17.94 12.24 -0.70
N ALA A 292 17.31 13.42 -0.78
CA ALA A 292 17.98 14.68 -1.10
C ALA A 292 19.01 15.08 -0.03
N GLU A 293 18.69 14.88 1.24
CA GLU A 293 19.61 15.12 2.36
C GLU A 293 20.86 14.24 2.24
N THR A 294 20.68 12.92 2.05
CA THR A 294 21.78 11.96 1.90
C THR A 294 22.56 12.18 0.60
N ALA A 295 21.89 12.49 -0.51
CA ALA A 295 22.51 12.73 -1.80
C ALA A 295 23.41 14.00 -1.83
N SER A 296 23.25 14.93 -0.85
CA SER A 296 24.12 16.08 -0.72
C SER A 296 25.59 15.69 -0.54
N HIS A 297 25.85 14.56 0.11
CA HIS A 297 27.19 14.03 0.40
C HIS A 297 27.87 13.33 -0.78
N TYR A 298 27.18 13.15 -1.90
CA TYR A 298 27.70 12.46 -3.09
C TYR A 298 27.83 13.41 -4.27
N THR A 299 28.75 13.11 -5.18
CA THR A 299 28.76 13.63 -6.56
C THR A 299 27.92 12.71 -7.46
N LEU A 300 27.55 13.18 -8.66
CA LEU A 300 26.85 12.33 -9.63
C LEU A 300 27.71 11.12 -10.04
N GLY A 301 29.00 11.32 -10.32
CA GLY A 301 29.91 10.23 -10.68
C GLY A 301 30.07 9.17 -9.57
N GLN A 302 30.07 9.58 -8.30
CA GLN A 302 30.09 8.64 -7.18
C GLN A 302 28.81 7.79 -7.14
N LEU A 303 27.64 8.40 -7.38
CA LEU A 303 26.38 7.67 -7.42
C LEU A 303 26.30 6.74 -8.63
N GLU A 304 26.84 7.12 -9.78
CA GLU A 304 26.97 6.25 -10.95
C GLU A 304 27.84 5.03 -10.63
N THR A 305 28.99 5.24 -9.96
CA THR A 305 29.85 4.15 -9.50
C THR A 305 29.12 3.23 -8.52
N CYS A 306 28.35 3.80 -7.56
CA CYS A 306 27.55 3.01 -6.63
C CYS A 306 26.49 2.17 -7.36
N LEU A 307 25.81 2.73 -8.33
CA LEU A 307 24.82 2.00 -9.15
C LEU A 307 25.47 0.87 -9.97
N GLN A 308 26.69 1.10 -10.49
CA GLN A 308 27.44 0.04 -11.17
C GLN A 308 27.80 -1.12 -10.22
N VAL A 309 28.25 -0.82 -8.99
CA VAL A 309 28.52 -1.84 -7.96
C VAL A 309 27.28 -2.67 -7.67
N LEU A 310 26.11 -2.03 -7.56
CA LEU A 310 24.85 -2.72 -7.30
C LEU A 310 24.38 -3.56 -8.50
N LEU A 311 24.58 -3.08 -9.72
CA LEU A 311 24.30 -3.84 -10.94
C LEU A 311 25.16 -5.11 -11.02
N ASP A 312 26.45 -5.00 -10.67
CA ASP A 312 27.36 -6.14 -10.65
C ASP A 312 26.99 -7.13 -9.53
N LEU A 313 26.56 -6.63 -8.38
CA LEU A 313 26.02 -7.46 -7.29
C LEU A 313 24.77 -8.24 -7.74
N ASP A 314 23.79 -7.57 -8.35
CA ASP A 314 22.56 -8.22 -8.83
C ASP A 314 22.85 -9.33 -9.84
N LYS A 315 23.77 -9.10 -10.76
CA LYS A 315 24.25 -10.12 -11.71
C LYS A 315 24.93 -11.29 -10.99
N SER A 316 25.80 -11.00 -10.02
CA SER A 316 26.55 -12.04 -9.29
C SER A 316 25.64 -12.93 -8.46
N LEU A 317 24.63 -12.35 -7.79
CA LEU A 317 23.63 -13.10 -7.02
C LEU A 317 22.80 -14.06 -7.88
N LYS A 318 22.63 -13.76 -9.17
CA LYS A 318 21.85 -14.58 -10.12
C LYS A 318 22.67 -15.62 -10.87
N SER A 319 24.00 -15.49 -10.93
CA SER A 319 24.83 -16.27 -11.84
C SER A 319 26.00 -17.01 -11.19
N GLN A 320 26.38 -16.69 -9.95
CA GLN A 320 27.58 -17.23 -9.32
C GLN A 320 27.26 -18.11 -8.11
N PRO A 321 27.86 -19.29 -7.99
CA PRO A 321 27.75 -20.16 -6.82
C PRO A 321 28.68 -19.69 -5.67
N VAL A 322 28.61 -18.42 -5.31
CA VAL A 322 29.39 -17.81 -4.22
C VAL A 322 28.47 -17.56 -3.04
N ASP A 323 29.04 -17.61 -1.83
CA ASP A 323 28.30 -17.29 -0.63
C ASP A 323 27.67 -15.89 -0.72
N VAL A 324 26.37 -15.85 -0.58
CA VAL A 324 25.52 -14.66 -0.75
C VAL A 324 25.89 -13.55 0.25
N GLN A 325 26.20 -13.93 1.50
CA GLN A 325 26.59 -12.97 2.53
C GLN A 325 27.92 -12.29 2.14
N THR A 326 28.88 -13.06 1.67
CA THR A 326 30.18 -12.54 1.19
C THR A 326 30.00 -11.56 0.04
N LEU A 327 29.12 -11.86 -0.94
CA LEU A 327 28.83 -10.95 -2.06
C LEU A 327 28.24 -9.62 -1.58
N LEU A 328 27.26 -9.67 -0.67
CA LEU A 328 26.63 -8.48 -0.11
C LEU A 328 27.62 -7.64 0.72
N GLU A 329 28.42 -8.27 1.59
CA GLU A 329 29.42 -7.56 2.42
C GLU A 329 30.51 -6.91 1.55
N ALA A 330 30.96 -7.60 0.50
CA ALA A 330 31.92 -7.05 -0.48
C ALA A 330 31.33 -5.84 -1.22
N ALA A 331 30.05 -5.91 -1.60
CA ALA A 331 29.38 -4.79 -2.24
C ALA A 331 29.24 -3.59 -1.29
N LEU A 332 28.91 -3.78 0.00
CA LEU A 332 28.87 -2.70 0.99
C LEU A 332 30.23 -2.01 1.15
N CYS A 333 31.31 -2.79 1.19
CA CYS A 333 32.67 -2.22 1.24
C CYS A 333 32.99 -1.39 0.00
N ARG A 334 32.63 -1.88 -1.20
CA ARG A 334 32.83 -1.13 -2.46
C ARG A 334 31.98 0.15 -2.51
N LEU A 335 30.74 0.11 -2.03
CA LEU A 335 29.89 1.29 -1.92
C LEU A 335 30.48 2.34 -0.98
N ALA A 336 31.04 1.92 0.15
CA ALA A 336 31.71 2.82 1.10
C ALA A 336 32.95 3.49 0.47
N LEU A 337 33.73 2.75 -0.32
CA LEU A 337 34.87 3.26 -1.06
C LEU A 337 34.45 4.22 -2.18
N ALA A 338 33.42 3.89 -2.96
CA ALA A 338 32.88 4.73 -4.02
C ALA A 338 32.35 6.07 -3.49
N GLY A 339 31.71 6.08 -2.32
CA GLY A 339 31.27 7.30 -1.64
C GLY A 339 32.41 8.13 -1.02
N SER A 340 33.61 7.58 -0.88
CA SER A 340 34.75 8.22 -0.23
C SER A 340 35.73 8.90 -1.17
N GLY A 341 35.67 8.65 -2.46
CA GLY A 341 36.55 9.24 -3.49
C GLY A 341 36.32 10.77 -3.58
N ARG A 342 37.42 11.53 -3.44
CA ARG A 342 37.46 12.98 -3.74
C ARG A 342 37.58 13.20 -5.22
#